data_5edc12fee6a008c18bb8fb8771443b6c
#
_entry.id   5edc12fee6a008c18bb8fb8771443b6c
#
_cell.length_a   1.000
_cell.length_b   1.000
_cell.length_c   1.000
_cell.angle_alpha   90.00
_cell.angle_beta   90.00
_cell.angle_gamma   90.00
#
_symmetry.space_group_name_H-M   'P 1'
#
loop_
_entity.id
_entity.type
_entity.pdbx_description
1 polymer ?
#
loop_
_entity_poly.entity_id
_entity_poly.type
_entity_poly.pdbx_seq_one_letter_code
_entity_poly.pdbx_strand_id
1 'polypeptide(L)'
;MAQYIPDPQFGSETFEVILQRMMDRIQQRDKREGAVIWDSNASSAIELQLIYLALDDILIESFGDSASREFLIRRAAERGIIPFPATHAILRGEFTPVDVDVTGRRFSMPNTALTYIVEDKIEDGAYQVRCEQLGSEGNHFLGSIVPILGGNPRIQTAELVELLIPAQDVESTESIRQRYFDSFNVRAMGGNIRDYQVMVREIEGTGPVRVTPIWNGGGTVLLTLLDYLYNPASPVLVDRVQEIIDPTGDHKGVGRAPIGHQVTVQSANILDVNISTELTFLGGFNWEMVQPQVTSLMEAYMMELRQDWQNQDILSPLGFFQNPLIVMVSQINSRLLGVQGIIDIQNTTLNGVAANLEIDIYSIPMLGAIST
;
A
#
# COMPACT_ATOMS: atom_id res chain seq x y z
N MET A 1 3.59 7.78 12.01
CA MET A 1 4.25 8.54 13.10
C MET A 1 5.38 9.35 12.50
N ALA A 2 5.57 10.61 12.93
CA ALA A 2 6.79 11.31 12.53
C ALA A 2 7.98 10.57 13.13
N GLN A 3 9.01 10.33 12.32
CA GLN A 3 10.26 9.72 12.78
C GLN A 3 10.87 10.61 13.84
N TYR A 4 10.96 10.12 15.06
CA TYR A 4 11.68 10.82 16.12
C TYR A 4 13.16 10.52 15.95
N ILE A 5 13.92 11.52 15.52
CA ILE A 5 15.39 11.46 15.51
C ILE A 5 15.83 12.14 16.79
N PRO A 6 16.34 11.41 17.80
CA PRO A 6 16.84 12.01 19.01
C PRO A 6 18.01 12.96 18.71
N ASP A 7 18.10 14.05 19.44
CA ASP A 7 19.27 14.92 19.38
C ASP A 7 20.54 14.12 19.70
N PRO A 8 21.66 14.36 19.00
CA PRO A 8 22.91 13.68 19.26
C PRO A 8 23.32 13.84 20.73
N GLN A 9 23.46 12.73 21.44
CA GLN A 9 23.84 12.75 22.87
C GLN A 9 25.27 13.22 23.07
N PHE A 10 26.13 12.93 22.10
CA PHE A 10 27.55 13.23 22.12
C PHE A 10 27.94 14.32 21.11
N GLY A 11 26.98 15.00 20.50
CA GLY A 11 27.24 16.04 19.50
C GLY A 11 28.06 17.23 20.01
N SER A 12 28.12 17.44 21.35
CA SER A 12 29.01 18.43 21.97
C SER A 12 30.46 17.98 22.11
N GLU A 13 30.77 16.71 21.91
CA GLU A 13 32.10 16.13 22.01
C GLU A 13 32.86 16.34 20.68
N THR A 14 33.08 17.59 20.31
CA THR A 14 33.84 17.97 19.10
C THR A 14 35.33 17.80 19.32
N PHE A 15 36.08 17.77 18.22
CA PHE A 15 37.54 17.75 18.25
C PHE A 15 38.13 18.81 19.17
N GLU A 16 37.65 20.05 19.08
CA GLU A 16 38.13 21.18 19.89
C GLU A 16 37.88 20.94 21.36
N VAL A 17 36.67 20.50 21.74
CA VAL A 17 36.29 20.24 23.14
C VAL A 17 37.12 19.07 23.69
N ILE A 18 37.29 18.01 22.96
CA ILE A 18 38.08 16.86 23.37
C ILE A 18 39.55 17.24 23.52
N LEU A 19 40.12 17.90 22.51
CA LEU A 19 41.52 18.36 22.53
C LEU A 19 41.78 19.33 23.70
N GLN A 20 40.89 20.30 23.90
CA GLN A 20 41.01 21.23 25.04
C GLN A 20 40.96 20.49 26.38
N ARG A 21 40.03 19.55 26.56
CA ARG A 21 39.93 18.72 27.78
C ARG A 21 41.18 17.85 28.00
N MET A 22 41.79 17.33 26.96
CA MET A 22 43.06 16.59 27.03
C MET A 22 44.23 17.51 27.41
N MET A 23 44.30 18.68 26.83
CA MET A 23 45.36 19.69 27.09
C MET A 23 45.25 20.25 28.53
N ASP A 24 44.07 20.40 29.06
CA ASP A 24 43.84 20.90 30.45
C ASP A 24 44.42 19.93 31.50
N ARG A 25 44.48 18.67 31.20
CA ARG A 25 45.05 17.61 32.07
C ARG A 25 46.55 17.58 32.08
N ILE A 26 47.24 18.27 31.12
CA ILE A 26 48.68 18.32 31.01
C ILE A 26 49.18 19.57 31.71
N GLN A 27 50.15 19.42 32.58
CA GLN A 27 50.76 20.57 33.33
C GLN A 27 52.15 20.87 32.85
N GLN A 28 52.54 22.14 32.94
CA GLN A 28 53.94 22.62 32.71
C GLN A 28 54.59 22.24 31.36
N ARG A 29 53.83 22.26 30.28
CA ARG A 29 54.28 21.95 28.91
C ARG A 29 53.79 23.02 27.92
N ASP A 30 54.49 23.12 26.80
CA ASP A 30 54.03 23.95 25.67
C ASP A 30 52.78 23.29 25.05
N LYS A 31 51.67 24.02 25.03
CA LYS A 31 50.40 23.57 24.55
C LYS A 31 49.94 24.26 23.26
N ARG A 32 50.78 25.08 22.64
CA ARG A 32 50.44 25.81 21.44
C ARG A 32 50.34 24.84 20.25
N GLU A 33 49.51 25.19 19.30
CA GLU A 33 49.41 24.49 18.04
C GLU A 33 50.79 24.34 17.38
N GLY A 34 51.11 23.12 16.91
CA GLY A 34 52.41 22.75 16.39
C GLY A 34 53.46 22.33 17.43
N ALA A 35 53.13 22.38 18.74
CA ALA A 35 53.98 21.74 19.75
C ALA A 35 53.78 20.23 19.75
N VAL A 36 54.84 19.45 20.05
CA VAL A 36 54.80 17.98 20.04
C VAL A 36 53.63 17.40 20.84
N ILE A 37 53.29 18.02 22.00
CA ILE A 37 52.16 17.57 22.81
C ILE A 37 50.86 17.87 22.12
N TRP A 38 50.71 19.02 21.46
CA TRP A 38 49.50 19.37 20.72
C TRP A 38 49.30 18.42 19.55
N ASP A 39 50.30 18.20 18.73
CA ASP A 39 50.25 17.31 17.56
C ASP A 39 49.94 15.86 17.95
N SER A 40 50.55 15.39 19.05
CA SER A 40 50.26 14.03 19.58
C SER A 40 48.85 13.87 20.08
N ASN A 41 48.28 14.86 20.76
CA ASN A 41 46.92 14.79 21.28
C ASN A 41 45.86 15.11 20.23
N ALA A 42 46.18 15.92 19.21
CA ALA A 42 45.27 16.25 18.13
C ALA A 42 44.84 14.99 17.34
N SER A 43 45.80 14.11 17.01
CA SER A 43 45.47 12.84 16.33
C SER A 43 44.54 11.94 17.19
N SER A 44 44.77 11.86 18.48
CA SER A 44 43.92 11.10 19.39
C SER A 44 42.53 11.74 19.58
N ALA A 45 42.47 13.08 19.59
CA ALA A 45 41.18 13.78 19.72
C ALA A 45 40.27 13.57 18.52
N ILE A 46 40.85 13.49 17.30
CA ILE A 46 40.09 13.16 16.07
C ILE A 46 39.47 11.75 16.18
N GLU A 47 40.29 10.76 16.55
CA GLU A 47 39.82 9.38 16.72
C GLU A 47 38.72 9.27 17.79
N LEU A 48 38.86 10.00 18.90
CA LEU A 48 37.83 10.03 19.94
C LEU A 48 36.54 10.68 19.43
N GLN A 49 36.62 11.76 18.65
CA GLN A 49 35.44 12.36 18.03
C GLN A 49 34.71 11.35 17.10
N LEU A 50 35.46 10.60 16.29
CA LEU A 50 34.85 9.57 15.44
C LEU A 50 34.17 8.47 16.26
N ILE A 51 34.73 8.12 17.42
CA ILE A 51 34.11 7.18 18.35
C ILE A 51 32.79 7.74 18.93
N TYR A 52 32.75 9.01 19.33
CA TYR A 52 31.53 9.65 19.80
C TYR A 52 30.44 9.72 18.74
N LEU A 53 30.79 10.02 17.49
CA LEU A 53 29.86 9.97 16.36
C LEU A 53 29.33 8.55 16.16
N ALA A 54 30.19 7.53 16.20
CA ALA A 54 29.75 6.14 16.10
C ALA A 54 28.84 5.70 17.27
N LEU A 55 29.03 6.27 18.48
CA LEU A 55 28.13 6.01 19.61
C LEU A 55 26.75 6.65 19.39
N ASP A 56 26.67 7.86 18.84
CA ASP A 56 25.40 8.48 18.46
C ASP A 56 24.67 7.66 17.39
N ASP A 57 25.38 7.20 16.36
CA ASP A 57 24.82 6.31 15.34
C ASP A 57 24.26 5.01 15.96
N ILE A 58 25.00 4.38 16.89
CA ILE A 58 24.54 3.19 17.60
C ILE A 58 23.26 3.49 18.39
N LEU A 59 23.13 4.65 19.03
CA LEU A 59 21.92 5.01 19.75
C LEU A 59 20.74 5.19 18.81
N ILE A 60 20.92 5.89 17.67
CA ILE A 60 19.88 6.07 16.64
C ILE A 60 19.42 4.72 16.10
N GLU A 61 20.34 3.83 15.76
CA GLU A 61 20.05 2.51 15.21
C GLU A 61 19.50 1.52 16.25
N SER A 62 19.59 1.88 17.54
CA SER A 62 19.13 1.01 18.63
C SER A 62 17.63 1.00 18.84
N PHE A 63 16.88 1.97 18.33
CA PHE A 63 15.44 2.07 18.57
C PHE A 63 14.63 1.95 17.29
N GLY A 64 13.48 1.29 17.38
CA GLY A 64 12.64 1.01 16.20
C GLY A 64 12.04 2.25 15.52
N ASP A 65 11.91 3.37 16.23
CA ASP A 65 11.40 4.64 15.71
C ASP A 65 12.44 5.41 14.88
N SER A 66 13.73 5.26 15.22
CA SER A 66 14.83 5.98 14.57
C SER A 66 15.71 5.09 13.67
N ALA A 67 15.71 3.78 13.88
CA ALA A 67 16.56 2.84 13.16
C ALA A 67 16.39 2.93 11.64
N SER A 68 17.50 2.86 10.91
CA SER A 68 17.53 2.70 9.46
C SER A 68 16.92 1.35 9.04
N ARG A 69 16.65 1.20 7.74
CA ARG A 69 16.00 -0.02 7.21
C ARG A 69 16.69 -1.31 7.64
N GLU A 70 18.02 -1.37 7.59
CA GLU A 70 18.76 -2.59 7.90
C GLU A 70 18.57 -3.00 9.36
N PHE A 71 18.74 -2.07 10.28
CA PHE A 71 18.63 -2.35 11.71
C PHE A 71 17.17 -2.56 12.14
N LEU A 72 16.25 -1.84 11.52
CA LEU A 72 14.82 -2.04 11.72
C LEU A 72 14.37 -3.46 11.33
N ILE A 73 14.87 -3.98 10.19
CA ILE A 73 14.59 -5.37 9.77
C ILE A 73 15.11 -6.38 10.81
N ARG A 74 16.30 -6.16 11.35
CA ARG A 74 16.84 -7.04 12.42
C ARG A 74 15.97 -7.04 13.67
N ARG A 75 15.48 -5.86 14.08
CA ARG A 75 14.56 -5.74 15.22
C ARG A 75 13.19 -6.34 14.94
N ALA A 76 12.67 -6.14 13.74
CA ALA A 76 11.41 -6.73 13.31
C ALA A 76 11.48 -8.28 13.31
N ALA A 77 12.64 -8.84 12.90
CA ALA A 77 12.88 -10.28 12.92
C ALA A 77 12.85 -10.88 14.33
N GLU A 78 13.27 -10.15 15.37
CA GLU A 78 13.14 -10.57 16.78
C GLU A 78 11.66 -10.75 17.19
N ARG A 79 10.73 -10.12 16.46
CA ARG A 79 9.28 -10.24 16.63
C ARG A 79 8.64 -11.19 15.62
N GLY A 80 9.44 -11.91 14.82
CA GLY A 80 8.95 -12.79 13.77
C GLY A 80 8.42 -12.06 12.52
N ILE A 81 8.70 -10.75 12.39
CA ILE A 81 8.24 -9.93 11.25
C ILE A 81 9.33 -9.96 10.19
N ILE A 82 8.96 -10.46 9.01
CA ILE A 82 9.79 -10.46 7.80
C ILE A 82 9.21 -9.44 6.82
N PRO A 83 10.05 -8.61 6.17
CA PRO A 83 9.59 -7.70 5.14
C PRO A 83 8.89 -8.44 4.00
N PHE A 84 7.80 -7.88 3.48
CA PHE A 84 7.16 -8.41 2.28
C PHE A 84 8.06 -8.17 1.06
N PRO A 85 8.37 -9.22 0.28
CA PRO A 85 9.13 -9.07 -0.96
C PRO A 85 8.27 -8.40 -2.04
N ALA A 86 8.92 -7.94 -3.11
CA ALA A 86 8.19 -7.58 -4.31
C ALA A 86 7.53 -8.80 -4.94
N THR A 87 6.37 -8.61 -5.57
CA THR A 87 5.57 -9.66 -6.19
C THR A 87 5.42 -9.44 -7.69
N HIS A 88 4.81 -10.40 -8.40
CA HIS A 88 4.53 -10.35 -9.83
C HIS A 88 3.09 -9.91 -10.09
N ALA A 89 2.87 -9.07 -11.11
CA ALA A 89 1.53 -8.81 -11.61
C ALA A 89 0.99 -10.04 -12.35
N ILE A 90 -0.28 -10.37 -12.11
CA ILE A 90 -1.03 -11.37 -12.88
C ILE A 90 -2.14 -10.65 -13.63
N LEU A 91 -2.14 -10.79 -14.95
CA LEU A 91 -3.06 -10.15 -15.85
C LEU A 91 -3.90 -11.18 -16.59
N ARG A 92 -5.05 -10.77 -17.10
CA ARG A 92 -5.83 -11.53 -18.06
C ARG A 92 -5.30 -11.26 -19.46
N GLY A 93 -4.84 -12.29 -20.14
CA GLY A 93 -4.43 -12.23 -21.54
C GLY A 93 -5.45 -12.93 -22.43
N GLU A 94 -5.83 -12.27 -23.53
CA GLU A 94 -6.71 -12.82 -24.54
C GLU A 94 -5.94 -13.14 -25.82
N PHE A 95 -6.18 -14.33 -26.37
CA PHE A 95 -5.44 -14.87 -27.52
C PHE A 95 -6.39 -15.37 -28.58
N THR A 96 -6.09 -15.07 -29.83
CA THR A 96 -6.83 -15.63 -30.99
C THR A 96 -5.90 -16.39 -31.91
N PRO A 97 -6.40 -17.48 -32.55
CA PRO A 97 -7.69 -18.14 -32.30
C PRO A 97 -7.75 -18.84 -30.96
N VAL A 98 -8.96 -19.00 -30.42
CA VAL A 98 -9.21 -19.50 -29.04
C VAL A 98 -8.82 -20.95 -28.79
N ASP A 99 -8.69 -21.73 -29.88
CA ASP A 99 -8.31 -23.15 -29.85
C ASP A 99 -6.79 -23.39 -29.73
N VAL A 100 -5.99 -22.34 -29.73
CA VAL A 100 -4.53 -22.45 -29.61
C VAL A 100 -4.12 -22.42 -28.16
N ASP A 101 -3.50 -23.48 -27.66
CA ASP A 101 -2.88 -23.50 -26.35
C ASP A 101 -1.60 -22.64 -26.36
N VAL A 102 -1.57 -21.66 -25.48
CA VAL A 102 -0.46 -20.73 -25.30
C VAL A 102 0.24 -20.89 -23.96
N THR A 103 -0.15 -21.86 -23.14
CA THR A 103 0.43 -22.12 -21.82
C THR A 103 1.96 -22.26 -21.88
N GLY A 104 2.67 -21.61 -20.96
CA GLY A 104 4.12 -21.61 -20.87
C GLY A 104 4.83 -20.74 -21.92
N ARG A 105 4.10 -20.08 -22.82
CA ARG A 105 4.70 -19.19 -23.82
C ARG A 105 5.02 -17.84 -23.23
N ARG A 106 6.08 -17.21 -23.77
CA ARG A 106 6.57 -15.90 -23.31
C ARG A 106 6.29 -14.83 -24.35
N PHE A 107 5.86 -13.70 -23.88
CA PHE A 107 5.54 -12.51 -24.65
C PHE A 107 6.26 -11.30 -24.09
N SER A 108 6.45 -10.27 -24.89
CA SER A 108 6.95 -8.96 -24.47
C SER A 108 5.97 -7.87 -24.83
N MET A 109 5.92 -6.83 -24.04
CA MET A 109 5.18 -5.63 -24.38
C MET A 109 6.09 -4.70 -25.22
N PRO A 110 5.64 -4.29 -26.42
CA PRO A 110 6.41 -3.40 -27.27
C PRO A 110 6.81 -2.11 -26.56
N ASN A 111 8.03 -1.62 -26.82
CA ASN A 111 8.60 -0.39 -26.25
C ASN A 111 8.78 -0.39 -24.71
N THR A 112 8.74 -1.55 -24.08
CA THR A 112 9.03 -1.73 -22.65
C THR A 112 10.05 -2.84 -22.45
N ALA A 113 10.60 -2.95 -21.24
CA ALA A 113 11.42 -4.11 -20.85
C ALA A 113 10.59 -5.24 -20.23
N LEU A 114 9.25 -5.10 -20.22
CA LEU A 114 8.36 -6.05 -19.58
C LEU A 114 8.18 -7.32 -20.42
N THR A 115 8.31 -8.44 -19.74
CA THR A 115 8.11 -9.78 -20.29
C THR A 115 7.07 -10.54 -19.47
N TYR A 116 6.34 -11.38 -20.14
CA TYR A 116 5.17 -12.07 -19.61
C TYR A 116 5.24 -13.55 -19.94
N ILE A 117 4.81 -14.38 -19.01
CA ILE A 117 4.63 -15.83 -19.21
C ILE A 117 3.17 -16.21 -19.02
N VAL A 118 2.63 -16.98 -19.94
CA VAL A 118 1.26 -17.50 -19.84
C VAL A 118 1.26 -18.70 -18.90
N GLU A 119 0.45 -18.65 -17.85
CA GLU A 119 0.34 -19.69 -16.83
C GLU A 119 -0.95 -20.49 -17.00
N ASP A 120 -1.99 -20.20 -16.26
CA ASP A 120 -3.19 -21.00 -16.21
C ASP A 120 -4.28 -20.52 -17.17
N LYS A 121 -5.02 -21.47 -17.73
CA LYS A 121 -6.16 -21.18 -18.59
C LYS A 121 -7.37 -20.80 -17.72
N ILE A 122 -7.98 -19.66 -18.01
CA ILE A 122 -9.22 -19.20 -17.36
C ILE A 122 -10.42 -19.78 -18.15
N GLU A 123 -10.43 -19.55 -19.46
CA GLU A 123 -11.46 -20.01 -20.39
C GLU A 123 -10.88 -20.11 -21.82
N ASP A 124 -11.69 -20.51 -22.79
CA ASP A 124 -11.22 -20.62 -24.17
C ASP A 124 -10.72 -19.27 -24.70
N GLY A 125 -9.43 -19.22 -25.05
CA GLY A 125 -8.74 -18.03 -25.52
C GLY A 125 -8.30 -17.05 -24.42
N ALA A 126 -8.67 -17.24 -23.14
CA ALA A 126 -8.27 -16.38 -22.03
C ALA A 126 -7.42 -17.12 -21.01
N TYR A 127 -6.33 -16.50 -20.57
CA TYR A 127 -5.33 -17.08 -19.69
C TYR A 127 -4.88 -16.09 -18.60
N GLN A 128 -4.42 -16.63 -17.48
CA GLN A 128 -3.61 -15.87 -16.52
C GLN A 128 -2.22 -15.69 -17.11
N VAL A 129 -1.75 -14.45 -17.12
CA VAL A 129 -0.46 -14.07 -17.68
C VAL A 129 0.32 -13.34 -16.62
N ARG A 130 1.42 -13.93 -16.18
CA ARG A 130 2.27 -13.36 -15.14
C ARG A 130 3.37 -12.49 -15.75
N CYS A 131 3.52 -11.27 -15.24
CA CYS A 131 4.67 -10.45 -15.54
C CYS A 131 5.93 -11.08 -14.90
N GLU A 132 7.02 -11.22 -15.65
CA GLU A 132 8.26 -11.83 -15.15
C GLU A 132 9.07 -10.85 -14.29
N GLN A 133 8.87 -9.54 -14.46
CA GLN A 133 9.46 -8.52 -13.61
C GLN A 133 8.69 -8.41 -12.29
N LEU A 134 9.45 -8.23 -11.21
CA LEU A 134 8.92 -7.97 -9.88
C LEU A 134 8.61 -6.49 -9.71
N GLY A 135 7.59 -6.19 -8.93
CA GLY A 135 7.22 -4.82 -8.54
C GLY A 135 6.08 -4.23 -9.36
N SER A 136 5.66 -3.06 -8.95
CA SER A 136 4.45 -2.37 -9.41
C SER A 136 4.47 -1.95 -10.89
N GLU A 137 5.64 -1.99 -11.55
CA GLU A 137 5.75 -1.61 -12.96
C GLU A 137 4.84 -2.45 -13.87
N GLY A 138 4.67 -3.75 -13.56
CA GLY A 138 3.79 -4.66 -14.29
C GLY A 138 2.29 -4.32 -14.22
N ASN A 139 1.88 -3.45 -13.31
CA ASN A 139 0.47 -3.09 -13.10
C ASN A 139 -0.06 -2.06 -14.11
N HIS A 140 0.82 -1.35 -14.81
CA HIS A 140 0.46 -0.13 -15.54
C HIS A 140 0.20 -0.35 -17.03
N PHE A 141 0.50 -1.53 -17.55
CA PHE A 141 0.49 -1.75 -18.99
C PHE A 141 -0.56 -2.79 -19.39
N LEU A 142 -1.52 -2.36 -20.18
CA LEU A 142 -2.48 -3.19 -20.89
C LEU A 142 -2.33 -2.98 -22.40
N GLY A 143 -2.76 -3.93 -23.20
CA GLY A 143 -2.74 -3.87 -24.66
C GLY A 143 -1.98 -5.01 -25.32
N SER A 144 -1.62 -4.82 -26.58
CA SER A 144 -1.04 -5.88 -27.43
C SER A 144 0.36 -6.28 -26.96
N ILE A 145 0.59 -7.59 -26.92
CA ILE A 145 1.89 -8.22 -26.61
C ILE A 145 2.36 -9.05 -27.80
N VAL A 146 3.69 -9.22 -27.92
CA VAL A 146 4.31 -9.96 -29.01
C VAL A 146 5.11 -11.15 -28.49
N PRO A 147 5.12 -12.30 -29.18
CA PRO A 147 5.89 -13.48 -28.76
C PRO A 147 7.40 -13.20 -28.81
N ILE A 148 8.15 -13.61 -27.76
CA ILE A 148 9.61 -13.35 -27.65
C ILE A 148 10.41 -14.25 -28.58
N LEU A 149 10.14 -15.55 -28.63
CA LEU A 149 10.87 -16.52 -29.44
C LEU A 149 9.91 -17.55 -30.01
N GLY A 150 10.11 -17.91 -31.30
CA GLY A 150 9.41 -19.01 -31.95
C GLY A 150 7.89 -18.86 -31.95
N GLY A 151 7.39 -17.67 -32.31
CA GLY A 151 5.96 -17.39 -32.35
C GLY A 151 5.21 -18.54 -33.03
N ASN A 152 4.13 -19.01 -32.41
CA ASN A 152 3.23 -19.94 -33.08
C ASN A 152 2.56 -19.15 -34.22
N PRO A 153 2.79 -19.51 -35.50
CA PRO A 153 2.19 -18.79 -36.63
C PRO A 153 0.65 -18.83 -36.63
N ARG A 154 0.06 -19.67 -35.76
CA ARG A 154 -1.39 -19.71 -35.57
C ARG A 154 -1.93 -18.62 -34.66
N ILE A 155 -1.10 -17.96 -33.80
CA ILE A 155 -1.53 -16.86 -32.95
C ILE A 155 -1.68 -15.61 -33.85
N GLN A 156 -2.90 -15.08 -33.89
CA GLN A 156 -3.24 -13.89 -34.67
C GLN A 156 -3.18 -12.62 -33.81
N THR A 157 -3.78 -12.67 -32.60
CA THR A 157 -3.73 -11.60 -31.62
C THR A 157 -3.34 -12.13 -30.25
N ALA A 158 -2.65 -11.31 -29.50
CA ALA A 158 -2.33 -11.52 -28.07
C ALA A 158 -2.41 -10.16 -27.38
N GLU A 159 -3.27 -10.04 -26.39
CA GLU A 159 -3.55 -8.76 -25.74
C GLU A 159 -3.77 -8.97 -24.22
N LEU A 160 -3.21 -8.07 -23.41
CA LEU A 160 -3.48 -7.99 -21.98
C LEU A 160 -4.65 -7.02 -21.77
N VAL A 161 -5.74 -7.52 -21.20
CA VAL A 161 -7.02 -6.77 -21.10
C VAL A 161 -7.39 -6.33 -19.71
N GLU A 162 -6.89 -7.03 -18.68
CA GLU A 162 -7.28 -6.76 -17.29
C GLU A 162 -6.16 -7.13 -16.32
N LEU A 163 -6.02 -6.37 -15.24
CA LEU A 163 -5.15 -6.69 -14.12
C LEU A 163 -5.93 -7.52 -13.09
N LEU A 164 -5.56 -8.78 -12.92
CA LEU A 164 -6.24 -9.72 -12.01
C LEU A 164 -5.69 -9.66 -10.59
N ILE A 165 -4.36 -9.66 -10.45
CA ILE A 165 -3.66 -9.56 -9.17
C ILE A 165 -2.55 -8.53 -9.33
N PRO A 166 -2.67 -7.37 -8.66
CA PRO A 166 -1.63 -6.34 -8.74
C PRO A 166 -0.36 -6.76 -8.04
N ALA A 167 0.77 -6.47 -8.66
CA ALA A 167 2.09 -6.61 -8.06
C ALA A 167 2.35 -5.54 -7.00
N GLN A 168 3.16 -5.89 -6.04
CA GLN A 168 3.63 -5.01 -4.98
C GLN A 168 5.14 -4.82 -5.09
N ASP A 169 5.61 -3.63 -4.75
CA ASP A 169 7.03 -3.38 -4.56
C ASP A 169 7.51 -3.95 -3.22
N VAL A 170 8.82 -3.99 -3.02
CA VAL A 170 9.38 -4.36 -1.71
C VAL A 170 8.80 -3.45 -0.64
N GLU A 171 8.35 -4.02 0.45
CA GLU A 171 7.75 -3.29 1.58
C GLU A 171 8.60 -2.10 2.01
N SER A 172 7.97 -0.93 2.16
CA SER A 172 8.66 0.29 2.58
C SER A 172 9.15 0.21 4.03
N THR A 173 10.18 0.98 4.35
CA THR A 173 10.72 1.05 5.72
C THR A 173 9.65 1.48 6.73
N GLU A 174 8.79 2.43 6.36
CA GLU A 174 7.72 2.91 7.24
C GLU A 174 6.61 1.87 7.45
N SER A 175 6.29 1.06 6.45
CA SER A 175 5.35 -0.07 6.61
C SER A 175 5.91 -1.11 7.58
N ILE A 176 7.20 -1.47 7.45
CA ILE A 176 7.88 -2.39 8.40
C ILE A 176 7.85 -1.80 9.81
N ARG A 177 8.13 -0.49 9.96
CA ARG A 177 8.12 0.23 11.24
C ARG A 177 6.75 0.18 11.88
N GLN A 178 5.70 0.46 11.12
CA GLN A 178 4.32 0.39 11.61
C GLN A 178 3.97 -1.03 12.07
N ARG A 179 4.29 -2.07 11.29
CA ARG A 179 4.07 -3.48 11.66
C ARG A 179 4.85 -3.87 12.91
N TYR A 180 6.08 -3.38 13.04
CA TYR A 180 6.90 -3.60 14.23
C TYR A 180 6.21 -3.05 15.48
N PHE A 181 5.78 -1.77 15.47
CA PHE A 181 5.07 -1.18 16.60
C PHE A 181 3.69 -1.81 16.84
N ASP A 182 2.97 -2.13 15.78
CA ASP A 182 1.69 -2.83 15.90
C ASP A 182 1.84 -4.19 16.61
N SER A 183 2.96 -4.88 16.42
CA SER A 183 3.22 -6.18 17.04
C SER A 183 3.24 -6.14 18.58
N PHE A 184 3.49 -4.99 19.19
CA PHE A 184 3.43 -4.84 20.65
C PHE A 184 2.01 -4.79 21.18
N ASN A 185 1.04 -4.40 20.34
CA ASN A 185 -0.36 -4.27 20.69
C ASN A 185 -1.19 -5.50 20.34
N VAL A 186 -0.62 -6.44 19.57
CA VAL A 186 -1.31 -7.68 19.19
C VAL A 186 -1.19 -8.68 20.34
N ARG A 187 -2.29 -8.90 21.05
CA ARG A 187 -2.46 -10.11 21.86
C ARG A 187 -2.87 -11.22 20.90
N ALA A 188 -2.04 -12.26 20.79
CA ALA A 188 -2.37 -13.46 20.03
C ALA A 188 -3.57 -14.16 20.66
N MET A 189 -4.77 -13.80 20.25
CA MET A 189 -6.03 -14.40 20.67
C MET A 189 -6.75 -15.04 19.50
N GLY A 190 -6.06 -15.76 18.64
CA GLY A 190 -6.55 -16.48 17.46
C GLY A 190 -8.02 -16.27 17.08
N GLY A 191 -8.31 -15.61 15.94
CA GLY A 191 -9.65 -15.50 15.39
C GLY A 191 -10.43 -14.23 15.73
N ASN A 192 -9.78 -13.17 16.20
CA ASN A 192 -10.38 -11.85 16.29
C ASN A 192 -10.29 -11.09 14.95
N ILE A 193 -11.00 -9.97 14.85
CA ILE A 193 -11.04 -9.14 13.63
C ILE A 193 -9.64 -8.78 13.13
N ARG A 194 -8.76 -8.37 14.05
CA ARG A 194 -7.40 -7.94 13.71
C ARG A 194 -6.55 -9.11 13.19
N ASP A 195 -6.75 -10.31 13.71
CA ASP A 195 -6.04 -11.49 13.22
C ASP A 195 -6.39 -11.80 11.77
N TYR A 196 -7.68 -11.72 11.41
CA TYR A 196 -8.11 -11.86 10.01
C TYR A 196 -7.54 -10.76 9.11
N GLN A 197 -7.50 -9.51 9.58
CA GLN A 197 -6.88 -8.41 8.82
C GLN A 197 -5.38 -8.69 8.57
N VAL A 198 -4.66 -9.21 9.55
CA VAL A 198 -3.25 -9.60 9.40
C VAL A 198 -3.10 -10.79 8.45
N MET A 199 -3.91 -11.84 8.62
CA MET A 199 -3.86 -13.05 7.77
C MET A 199 -4.10 -12.72 6.30
N VAL A 200 -5.06 -11.84 5.99
CA VAL A 200 -5.34 -11.41 4.61
C VAL A 200 -4.20 -10.57 4.07
N ARG A 201 -3.68 -9.62 4.85
CA ARG A 201 -2.57 -8.74 4.40
C ARG A 201 -1.30 -9.52 4.02
N GLU A 202 -1.10 -10.72 4.54
CA GLU A 202 0.04 -11.58 4.18
C GLU A 202 -0.13 -12.30 2.84
N ILE A 203 -1.31 -12.21 2.22
CA ILE A 203 -1.58 -12.82 0.90
C ILE A 203 -1.27 -11.79 -0.18
N GLU A 204 -0.47 -12.19 -1.17
CA GLU A 204 -0.05 -11.32 -2.26
C GLU A 204 -1.25 -10.75 -3.05
N GLY A 205 -1.18 -9.47 -3.39
CA GLY A 205 -2.20 -8.78 -4.15
C GLY A 205 -3.38 -8.24 -3.33
N THR A 206 -3.47 -8.62 -2.04
CA THR A 206 -4.55 -8.12 -1.17
C THR A 206 -4.27 -6.72 -0.65
N GLY A 207 -5.34 -5.94 -0.50
CA GLY A 207 -5.38 -4.64 0.15
C GLY A 207 -6.15 -4.67 1.47
N PRO A 208 -6.88 -3.60 1.78
CA PRO A 208 -7.72 -3.54 2.97
C PRO A 208 -8.80 -4.61 2.97
N VAL A 209 -9.12 -5.12 4.17
CA VAL A 209 -10.20 -6.08 4.38
C VAL A 209 -11.12 -5.63 5.52
N ARG A 210 -12.41 -5.71 5.31
CA ARG A 210 -13.43 -5.62 6.37
C ARG A 210 -13.84 -7.00 6.82
N VAL A 211 -13.89 -7.17 8.13
CA VAL A 211 -14.25 -8.43 8.78
C VAL A 211 -15.62 -8.26 9.43
N THR A 212 -16.63 -8.96 8.92
CA THR A 212 -17.98 -8.95 9.48
C THR A 212 -18.24 -10.26 10.21
N PRO A 213 -18.20 -10.24 11.57
CA PRO A 213 -18.49 -11.45 12.35
C PRO A 213 -19.99 -11.75 12.35
N ILE A 214 -20.33 -13.03 12.46
CA ILE A 214 -21.71 -13.53 12.65
C ILE A 214 -22.68 -13.10 11.53
N TRP A 215 -22.17 -12.88 10.32
CA TRP A 215 -22.95 -12.37 9.20
C TRP A 215 -24.07 -13.33 8.72
N ASN A 216 -23.88 -14.62 8.94
CA ASN A 216 -24.84 -15.67 8.56
C ASN A 216 -25.02 -16.69 9.70
N GLY A 217 -25.07 -16.20 10.95
CA GLY A 217 -25.23 -17.03 12.14
C GLY A 217 -23.93 -17.33 12.89
N GLY A 218 -24.05 -18.01 14.02
CA GLY A 218 -22.89 -18.26 14.91
C GLY A 218 -21.75 -19.00 14.23
N GLY A 219 -20.52 -18.53 14.44
CA GLY A 219 -19.32 -19.14 13.87
C GLY A 219 -18.99 -18.70 12.44
N THR A 220 -19.82 -17.85 11.81
CA THR A 220 -19.56 -17.37 10.44
C THR A 220 -18.82 -16.03 10.44
N VAL A 221 -17.88 -15.87 9.51
CA VAL A 221 -17.11 -14.65 9.30
C VAL A 221 -17.14 -14.31 7.81
N LEU A 222 -17.49 -13.06 7.47
CA LEU A 222 -17.40 -12.55 6.13
C LEU A 222 -16.18 -11.63 6.02
N LEU A 223 -15.34 -11.90 5.04
CA LEU A 223 -14.20 -11.05 4.66
C LEU A 223 -14.55 -10.34 3.35
N THR A 224 -14.76 -9.03 3.41
CA THR A 224 -14.93 -8.19 2.22
C THR A 224 -13.61 -7.50 1.96
N LEU A 225 -13.02 -7.72 0.79
CA LEU A 225 -11.65 -7.26 0.51
C LEU A 225 -11.55 -6.39 -0.74
N LEU A 226 -10.52 -5.56 -0.73
CA LEU A 226 -10.01 -4.82 -1.89
C LEU A 226 -8.69 -5.44 -2.34
N ASP A 227 -8.29 -5.13 -3.56
CA ASP A 227 -6.93 -5.40 -4.01
C ASP A 227 -5.92 -4.40 -3.40
N TYR A 228 -4.65 -4.62 -3.66
CA TYR A 228 -3.57 -3.76 -3.18
C TYR A 228 -3.65 -2.30 -3.70
N LEU A 229 -4.30 -2.09 -4.83
CA LEU A 229 -4.52 -0.76 -5.42
C LEU A 229 -5.84 -0.10 -4.95
N TYR A 230 -6.49 -0.66 -3.93
CA TYR A 230 -7.78 -0.20 -3.39
C TYR A 230 -8.93 -0.28 -4.38
N ASN A 231 -8.86 -1.19 -5.35
CA ASN A 231 -9.96 -1.52 -6.24
C ASN A 231 -10.71 -2.76 -5.75
N PRO A 232 -11.89 -3.08 -6.29
CA PRO A 232 -12.54 -4.34 -6.01
C PRO A 232 -11.62 -5.50 -6.38
N ALA A 233 -11.54 -6.50 -5.51
CA ALA A 233 -10.73 -7.67 -5.75
C ALA A 233 -11.27 -8.48 -6.94
N SER A 234 -10.40 -8.93 -7.83
CA SER A 234 -10.79 -9.82 -8.92
C SER A 234 -11.28 -11.17 -8.38
N PRO A 235 -12.11 -11.91 -9.13
CA PRO A 235 -12.54 -13.25 -8.73
C PRO A 235 -11.35 -14.19 -8.43
N VAL A 236 -10.28 -14.09 -9.21
CA VAL A 236 -9.05 -14.88 -9.01
C VAL A 236 -8.40 -14.58 -7.66
N LEU A 237 -8.38 -13.31 -7.25
CA LEU A 237 -7.84 -12.92 -5.95
C LEU A 237 -8.76 -13.37 -4.81
N VAL A 238 -10.07 -13.26 -4.98
CA VAL A 238 -11.07 -13.74 -4.00
C VAL A 238 -10.92 -15.23 -3.77
N ASP A 239 -10.85 -16.03 -4.84
CA ASP A 239 -10.70 -17.49 -4.78
C ASP A 239 -9.37 -17.88 -4.11
N ARG A 240 -8.29 -17.19 -4.43
CA ARG A 240 -6.97 -17.39 -3.80
C ARG A 240 -7.03 -17.15 -2.29
N VAL A 241 -7.66 -16.06 -1.86
CA VAL A 241 -7.82 -15.75 -0.42
C VAL A 241 -8.71 -16.78 0.26
N GLN A 242 -9.82 -17.18 -0.37
CA GLN A 242 -10.73 -18.21 0.16
C GLN A 242 -9.99 -19.53 0.38
N GLU A 243 -9.20 -19.98 -0.60
CA GLU A 243 -8.45 -21.23 -0.53
C GLU A 243 -7.39 -21.22 0.59
N ILE A 244 -6.75 -20.08 0.84
CA ILE A 244 -5.74 -19.95 1.89
C ILE A 244 -6.38 -19.84 3.28
N ILE A 245 -7.47 -19.08 3.41
CA ILE A 245 -8.10 -18.80 4.71
C ILE A 245 -8.97 -19.95 5.14
N ASP A 246 -9.91 -20.39 4.31
CA ASP A 246 -10.85 -21.48 4.62
C ASP A 246 -11.25 -22.24 3.35
N PRO A 247 -10.44 -23.21 2.93
CA PRO A 247 -10.67 -23.96 1.69
C PRO A 247 -11.91 -24.86 1.74
N THR A 248 -12.39 -25.24 2.90
CA THR A 248 -13.46 -26.24 3.05
C THR A 248 -14.80 -25.65 3.50
N GLY A 249 -14.79 -24.53 4.19
CA GLY A 249 -15.99 -23.86 4.71
C GLY A 249 -16.80 -24.71 5.71
N ASP A 250 -16.15 -25.65 6.40
CA ASP A 250 -16.82 -26.67 7.22
C ASP A 250 -16.48 -26.60 8.71
N HIS A 251 -16.02 -25.46 9.20
CA HIS A 251 -15.65 -25.18 10.59
C HIS A 251 -14.47 -26.02 11.16
N LYS A 252 -13.77 -26.80 10.32
CA LYS A 252 -12.70 -27.69 10.79
C LYS A 252 -11.34 -27.03 10.96
N GLY A 253 -11.18 -25.80 10.46
CA GLY A 253 -9.92 -25.08 10.56
C GLY A 253 -8.79 -25.72 9.76
N VAL A 254 -9.09 -26.15 8.51
CA VAL A 254 -8.10 -26.77 7.61
C VAL A 254 -7.14 -25.72 7.04
N GLY A 255 -7.65 -24.49 6.82
CA GLY A 255 -6.85 -23.34 6.36
C GLY A 255 -6.25 -22.55 7.53
N ARG A 256 -6.14 -21.23 7.36
CA ARG A 256 -5.68 -20.31 8.41
C ARG A 256 -6.80 -19.92 9.39
N ALA A 257 -8.06 -20.12 9.01
CA ALA A 257 -9.19 -19.82 9.87
C ALA A 257 -9.20 -20.72 11.11
N PRO A 258 -9.51 -20.17 12.31
CA PRO A 258 -9.63 -20.97 13.54
C PRO A 258 -10.71 -22.05 13.45
N ILE A 259 -10.53 -23.14 14.18
CA ILE A 259 -11.57 -24.18 14.37
C ILE A 259 -12.87 -23.54 14.88
N GLY A 260 -13.98 -23.92 14.32
CA GLY A 260 -15.30 -23.39 14.64
C GLY A 260 -15.70 -22.15 13.81
N HIS A 261 -14.79 -21.59 13.01
CA HIS A 261 -15.12 -20.52 12.08
C HIS A 261 -15.39 -21.08 10.68
N GLN A 262 -16.41 -20.56 10.04
CA GLN A 262 -16.67 -20.67 8.61
C GLN A 262 -16.46 -19.31 7.97
N VAL A 263 -15.47 -19.21 7.09
CA VAL A 263 -15.10 -17.93 6.48
C VAL A 263 -15.58 -17.89 5.03
N THR A 264 -16.27 -16.81 4.71
CA THR A 264 -16.66 -16.48 3.33
C THR A 264 -15.86 -15.25 2.89
N VAL A 265 -15.28 -15.31 1.71
CA VAL A 265 -14.53 -14.19 1.12
C VAL A 265 -15.32 -13.63 -0.05
N GLN A 266 -15.40 -12.30 -0.11
CA GLN A 266 -15.99 -11.60 -1.25
C GLN A 266 -15.22 -10.34 -1.59
N SER A 267 -15.39 -9.86 -2.84
CA SER A 267 -14.95 -8.53 -3.24
C SER A 267 -15.91 -7.46 -2.70
N ALA A 268 -15.40 -6.24 -2.48
CA ALA A 268 -16.27 -5.11 -2.25
C ALA A 268 -17.07 -4.78 -3.52
N ASN A 269 -18.32 -4.33 -3.33
CA ASN A 269 -19.16 -3.84 -4.41
C ASN A 269 -18.73 -2.43 -4.84
N ILE A 270 -19.04 -2.05 -6.07
CA ILE A 270 -18.83 -0.70 -6.57
C ILE A 270 -20.10 0.11 -6.40
N LEU A 271 -19.97 1.32 -5.87
CA LEU A 271 -21.01 2.34 -5.91
C LEU A 271 -20.49 3.53 -6.72
N ASP A 272 -21.03 3.73 -7.92
CA ASP A 272 -20.71 4.87 -8.75
C ASP A 272 -21.26 6.15 -8.13
N VAL A 273 -20.37 7.12 -7.90
CA VAL A 273 -20.73 8.44 -7.37
C VAL A 273 -20.81 9.42 -8.54
N ASN A 274 -22.03 9.68 -9.00
CA ASN A 274 -22.29 10.68 -10.02
C ASN A 274 -22.41 12.05 -9.35
N ILE A 275 -21.66 13.02 -9.83
CA ILE A 275 -21.63 14.38 -9.31
C ILE A 275 -22.29 15.29 -10.34
N SER A 276 -23.34 16.01 -9.93
CA SER A 276 -23.93 17.08 -10.76
C SER A 276 -23.84 18.40 -9.99
N THR A 277 -23.34 19.45 -10.65
CA THR A 277 -23.08 20.73 -9.99
C THR A 277 -23.11 21.88 -11.01
N GLU A 278 -23.49 23.08 -10.60
CA GLU A 278 -23.42 24.27 -11.40
C GLU A 278 -22.11 25.01 -11.10
N LEU A 279 -21.26 25.17 -12.12
CA LEU A 279 -19.95 25.84 -12.00
C LEU A 279 -19.97 27.22 -12.64
N THR A 280 -19.49 28.22 -11.91
CA THR A 280 -19.19 29.54 -12.46
C THR A 280 -17.70 29.65 -12.77
N PHE A 281 -17.38 29.97 -14.04
CA PHE A 281 -15.99 30.02 -14.49
C PHE A 281 -15.45 31.45 -14.53
N LEU A 282 -14.15 31.60 -14.28
CA LEU A 282 -13.39 32.83 -14.51
C LEU A 282 -13.35 33.12 -16.03
N GLY A 283 -13.38 34.41 -16.41
CA GLY A 283 -13.33 34.81 -17.83
C GLY A 283 -12.14 34.14 -18.55
N GLY A 284 -12.43 33.45 -19.62
CA GLY A 284 -11.46 32.69 -20.42
C GLY A 284 -11.38 31.21 -20.08
N PHE A 285 -12.07 30.72 -19.06
CA PHE A 285 -12.17 29.31 -18.72
C PHE A 285 -13.54 28.75 -19.09
N ASN A 286 -13.59 27.45 -19.37
CA ASN A 286 -14.82 26.69 -19.64
C ASN A 286 -14.65 25.25 -19.10
N TRP A 287 -15.72 24.46 -19.14
CA TRP A 287 -15.72 23.11 -18.66
C TRP A 287 -14.62 22.23 -19.30
N GLU A 288 -14.46 22.29 -20.61
CA GLU A 288 -13.49 21.45 -21.33
C GLU A 288 -12.06 21.69 -20.86
N MET A 289 -11.71 22.91 -20.43
CA MET A 289 -10.37 23.25 -19.95
C MET A 289 -10.11 22.75 -18.55
N VAL A 290 -11.12 22.72 -17.68
CA VAL A 290 -10.96 22.34 -16.28
C VAL A 290 -11.31 20.87 -16.02
N GLN A 291 -12.07 20.24 -16.90
CA GLN A 291 -12.55 18.86 -16.75
C GLN A 291 -11.44 17.84 -16.39
N PRO A 292 -10.27 17.81 -17.06
CA PRO A 292 -9.23 16.82 -16.71
C PRO A 292 -8.72 17.00 -15.27
N GLN A 293 -8.56 18.24 -14.81
CA GLN A 293 -8.12 18.54 -13.45
C GLN A 293 -9.21 18.19 -12.43
N VAL A 294 -10.47 18.51 -12.73
CA VAL A 294 -11.62 18.16 -11.90
C VAL A 294 -11.74 16.64 -11.76
N THR A 295 -11.66 15.91 -12.86
CA THR A 295 -11.73 14.45 -12.86
C THR A 295 -10.63 13.83 -11.99
N SER A 296 -9.37 14.22 -12.22
CA SER A 296 -8.23 13.73 -11.44
C SER A 296 -8.36 14.05 -9.94
N LEU A 297 -8.88 15.24 -9.60
CA LEU A 297 -9.08 15.64 -8.21
C LEU A 297 -10.20 14.83 -7.52
N MET A 298 -11.27 14.51 -8.24
CA MET A 298 -12.37 13.69 -7.73
C MET A 298 -11.96 12.21 -7.61
N GLU A 299 -11.18 11.69 -8.57
CA GLU A 299 -10.60 10.35 -8.47
C GLU A 299 -9.69 10.22 -7.25
N ALA A 300 -8.84 11.23 -7.01
CA ALA A 300 -7.99 11.28 -5.81
C ALA A 300 -8.82 11.27 -4.53
N TYR A 301 -9.93 12.02 -4.49
CA TYR A 301 -10.84 12.02 -3.34
C TYR A 301 -11.52 10.65 -3.13
N MET A 302 -11.99 9.99 -4.19
CA MET A 302 -12.54 8.63 -4.08
C MET A 302 -11.47 7.64 -3.60
N MET A 303 -10.22 7.81 -4.03
CA MET A 303 -9.09 7.00 -3.55
C MET A 303 -8.81 7.22 -2.06
N GLU A 304 -8.79 8.46 -1.58
CA GLU A 304 -8.64 8.76 -0.14
C GLU A 304 -9.72 8.05 0.68
N LEU A 305 -10.98 8.10 0.23
CA LEU A 305 -12.09 7.41 0.90
C LEU A 305 -11.91 5.89 0.92
N ARG A 306 -11.40 5.28 -0.15
CA ARG A 306 -11.11 3.85 -0.22
C ARG A 306 -9.94 3.45 0.68
N GLN A 307 -8.92 4.31 0.84
CA GLN A 307 -7.83 4.09 1.78
C GLN A 307 -8.32 4.08 3.23
N ASP A 308 -9.29 4.92 3.56
CA ASP A 308 -9.91 4.97 4.88
C ASP A 308 -11.00 3.91 5.11
N TRP A 309 -11.38 3.17 4.08
CA TRP A 309 -12.49 2.21 4.14
C TRP A 309 -12.32 1.16 5.25
N GLN A 310 -11.11 0.66 5.48
CA GLN A 310 -10.82 -0.31 6.55
C GLN A 310 -10.96 0.30 7.95
N ASN A 311 -10.73 1.61 8.09
CA ASN A 311 -10.66 2.30 9.38
C ASN A 311 -12.03 2.73 9.92
N GLN A 312 -13.12 2.44 9.20
CA GLN A 312 -14.48 2.81 9.58
C GLN A 312 -15.09 1.91 10.67
N ASP A 313 -14.31 0.98 11.19
CA ASP A 313 -14.76 0.08 12.26
C ASP A 313 -14.54 0.74 13.63
N ILE A 314 -15.63 1.08 14.33
CA ILE A 314 -15.55 1.65 15.66
C ILE A 314 -15.95 0.59 16.70
N LEU A 315 -15.04 0.33 17.63
CA LEU A 315 -15.35 -0.39 18.87
C LEU A 315 -16.07 0.55 19.83
N SER A 316 -17.37 0.37 20.00
CA SER A 316 -18.16 1.04 21.03
C SER A 316 -18.33 0.14 22.25
N PRO A 317 -18.49 0.71 23.47
CA PRO A 317 -18.85 -0.07 24.66
C PRO A 317 -20.15 -0.87 24.55
N LEU A 318 -21.00 -0.54 23.57
CA LEU A 318 -22.28 -1.21 23.29
C LEU A 318 -22.18 -2.29 22.22
N GLY A 319 -21.00 -2.54 21.65
CA GLY A 319 -20.77 -3.53 20.60
C GLY A 319 -19.93 -2.99 19.45
N PHE A 320 -19.78 -3.83 18.42
CA PHE A 320 -19.01 -3.51 17.23
C PHE A 320 -19.94 -2.80 16.22
N PHE A 321 -19.64 -1.54 15.90
CA PHE A 321 -20.37 -0.80 14.87
C PHE A 321 -19.46 -0.56 13.67
N GLN A 322 -19.89 -1.00 12.50
CA GLN A 322 -19.30 -0.61 11.24
C GLN A 322 -19.95 0.68 10.78
N ASN A 323 -19.19 1.77 10.77
CA ASN A 323 -19.72 3.02 10.23
C ASN A 323 -19.71 2.98 8.70
N PRO A 324 -20.79 3.48 8.07
CA PRO A 324 -20.79 3.67 6.64
C PRO A 324 -19.74 4.74 6.25
N LEU A 325 -19.13 4.55 5.11
CA LEU A 325 -18.29 5.58 4.48
C LEU A 325 -19.21 6.68 3.93
N ILE A 326 -18.85 7.94 4.14
CA ILE A 326 -19.68 9.07 3.72
C ILE A 326 -18.93 9.91 2.69
N VAL A 327 -19.50 10.05 1.50
CA VAL A 327 -19.06 11.03 0.50
C VAL A 327 -19.73 12.36 0.82
N MET A 328 -18.92 13.36 1.20
CA MET A 328 -19.42 14.65 1.67
C MET A 328 -19.46 15.67 0.54
N VAL A 329 -20.64 16.27 0.29
CA VAL A 329 -20.81 17.39 -0.67
C VAL A 329 -19.87 18.54 -0.35
N SER A 330 -19.68 18.88 0.93
CA SER A 330 -18.78 19.95 1.36
C SER A 330 -17.31 19.70 0.96
N GLN A 331 -16.85 18.46 1.02
CA GLN A 331 -15.50 18.07 0.62
C GLN A 331 -15.32 18.19 -0.90
N ILE A 332 -16.33 17.80 -1.68
CA ILE A 332 -16.34 17.94 -3.13
C ILE A 332 -16.27 19.43 -3.50
N ASN A 333 -17.18 20.25 -2.93
CA ASN A 333 -17.20 21.68 -3.21
C ASN A 333 -15.89 22.37 -2.82
N SER A 334 -15.31 22.04 -1.67
CA SER A 334 -14.03 22.60 -1.23
C SER A 334 -12.90 22.29 -2.20
N ARG A 335 -12.83 21.05 -2.70
CA ARG A 335 -11.80 20.64 -3.67
C ARG A 335 -12.00 21.30 -5.04
N LEU A 336 -13.25 21.36 -5.53
CA LEU A 336 -13.58 22.00 -6.81
C LEU A 336 -13.27 23.50 -6.80
N LEU A 337 -13.52 24.22 -5.69
CA LEU A 337 -13.14 25.64 -5.54
C LEU A 337 -11.62 25.86 -5.57
N GLY A 338 -10.83 24.83 -5.28
CA GLY A 338 -9.37 24.87 -5.42
C GLY A 338 -8.87 24.77 -6.88
N VAL A 339 -9.73 24.45 -7.85
CA VAL A 339 -9.36 24.32 -9.26
C VAL A 339 -9.26 25.70 -9.90
N GLN A 340 -8.12 25.99 -10.53
CA GLN A 340 -7.92 27.24 -11.21
C GLN A 340 -8.95 27.43 -12.34
N GLY A 341 -9.66 28.52 -12.31
CA GLY A 341 -10.69 28.86 -13.30
C GLY A 341 -12.12 28.63 -12.81
N ILE A 342 -12.34 28.02 -11.65
CA ILE A 342 -13.65 27.92 -10.99
C ILE A 342 -13.76 29.02 -9.94
N ILE A 343 -14.84 29.82 -10.00
CA ILE A 343 -15.09 30.95 -9.06
C ILE A 343 -16.12 30.57 -8.03
N ASP A 344 -17.20 29.88 -8.45
CA ASP A 344 -18.34 29.56 -7.59
C ASP A 344 -18.95 28.21 -7.97
N ILE A 345 -19.58 27.58 -7.00
CA ILE A 345 -20.21 26.25 -7.12
C ILE A 345 -21.57 26.30 -6.44
N GLN A 346 -22.60 25.86 -7.17
CA GLN A 346 -23.96 25.82 -6.67
C GLN A 346 -24.65 24.49 -7.02
N ASN A 347 -25.70 24.16 -6.28
CA ASN A 347 -26.61 23.05 -6.57
C ASN A 347 -25.93 21.68 -6.72
N THR A 348 -24.85 21.43 -5.96
CA THR A 348 -24.13 20.14 -6.00
C THR A 348 -25.01 19.02 -5.49
N THR A 349 -25.16 17.98 -6.29
CA THR A 349 -25.88 16.75 -5.93
C THR A 349 -25.01 15.52 -6.14
N LEU A 350 -25.25 14.50 -5.33
CA LEU A 350 -24.62 13.16 -5.44
C LEU A 350 -25.72 12.14 -5.79
N ASN A 351 -25.56 11.45 -6.90
CA ASN A 351 -26.57 10.54 -7.45
C ASN A 351 -27.99 11.17 -7.52
N GLY A 352 -28.04 12.48 -7.84
CA GLY A 352 -29.28 13.24 -7.97
C GLY A 352 -29.87 13.76 -6.64
N VAL A 353 -29.20 13.58 -5.51
CA VAL A 353 -29.66 14.04 -4.19
C VAL A 353 -28.73 15.13 -3.65
N ALA A 354 -29.30 16.26 -3.19
CA ALA A 354 -28.53 17.37 -2.59
C ALA A 354 -28.21 17.08 -1.10
N ALA A 355 -27.53 15.97 -0.85
CA ALA A 355 -27.12 15.52 0.48
C ALA A 355 -25.84 14.69 0.39
N ASN A 356 -25.18 14.50 1.52
CA ASN A 356 -24.08 13.55 1.62
C ASN A 356 -24.55 12.13 1.24
N LEU A 357 -23.70 11.37 0.57
CA LEU A 357 -24.00 10.01 0.15
C LEU A 357 -23.37 9.02 1.15
N GLU A 358 -24.19 8.26 1.83
CA GLU A 358 -23.75 7.13 2.66
C GLU A 358 -23.54 5.90 1.78
N ILE A 359 -22.41 5.24 1.95
CA ILE A 359 -22.02 4.03 1.22
C ILE A 359 -22.17 2.85 2.19
N ASP A 360 -22.84 1.80 1.76
CA ASP A 360 -22.98 0.61 2.59
C ASP A 360 -21.64 -0.02 2.94
N ILE A 361 -21.63 -0.82 4.00
CA ILE A 361 -20.38 -1.38 4.56
C ILE A 361 -19.64 -2.36 3.64
N TYR A 362 -20.31 -2.88 2.61
CA TYR A 362 -19.73 -3.83 1.65
C TYR A 362 -19.34 -3.17 0.32
N SER A 363 -19.54 -1.85 0.20
CA SER A 363 -19.31 -1.11 -1.04
C SER A 363 -18.21 -0.08 -0.88
N ILE A 364 -17.63 0.30 -2.01
CA ILE A 364 -16.64 1.39 -2.14
C ILE A 364 -17.08 2.41 -3.17
N PRO A 365 -16.70 3.70 -3.00
CA PRO A 365 -17.02 4.73 -3.98
C PRO A 365 -16.07 4.65 -5.17
N MET A 366 -16.64 4.69 -6.36
CA MET A 366 -15.95 4.96 -7.60
C MET A 366 -16.49 6.23 -8.22
N LEU A 367 -15.63 6.98 -8.92
CA LEU A 367 -16.09 8.17 -9.62
C LEU A 367 -16.94 7.76 -10.82
N GLY A 368 -18.21 8.18 -10.82
CA GLY A 368 -19.11 8.07 -11.96
C GLY A 368 -19.01 9.28 -12.89
N ALA A 369 -20.13 9.67 -13.47
CA ALA A 369 -20.20 10.84 -14.35
C ALA A 369 -20.13 12.15 -13.55
N ILE A 370 -19.45 13.16 -14.11
CA ILE A 370 -19.48 14.55 -13.64
C ILE A 370 -20.25 15.37 -14.68
N SER A 371 -21.32 16.01 -14.24
CA SER A 371 -22.15 16.90 -15.06
C SER A 371 -22.22 18.30 -14.46
N THR A 372 -22.10 19.31 -15.33
CA THR A 372 -22.13 20.74 -14.95
C THR A 372 -23.21 21.47 -15.70
#